data_72b032011ee5a3a871c8cb4de48c0697
#
_entry.id   72b032011ee5a3a871c8cb4de48c0697
#
_cell.length_a   1.000
_cell.length_b   1.000
_cell.length_c   1.000
_cell.angle_alpha   90.00
_cell.angle_beta   90.00
_cell.angle_gamma   90.00
#
_symmetry.space_group_name_H-M   'P 1'
#
loop_
_entity.id
_entity.type
_entity.pdbx_description
1 polymer ?
#
loop_
_entity_poly.entity_id
_entity_poly.type
_entity_poly.pdbx_seq_one_letter_code
_entity_poly.pdbx_strand_id
1 'polypeptide(L)'
;KPKIGCVVMAAGNARRLGEKKLAAQLRGRSLILRALEAVPAEKFDKVVVVTQYPEVMRLAGEFHFAAIHNPHPDYGISHPIEPGLPALRDCDGVLFQVSDQPLLRRESVAELVDRWRTRPEKIVALGHGGVRGNPCLFPARFFPELLELREDHGGNTVIRRHEADLLLLDVPAEELRDVDTAQALEELKAEEQV
;
A
#
# COMPACT_ATOMS: atom_id res chain seq x y z
N LYS A 1 -17.92 13.63 8.86
CA LYS A 1 -16.74 12.76 9.01
C LYS A 1 -16.10 12.51 7.65
N PRO A 2 -14.78 12.74 7.46
CA PRO A 2 -14.12 12.52 6.17
C PRO A 2 -14.26 11.08 5.68
N LYS A 3 -14.50 10.91 4.37
CA LYS A 3 -14.49 9.61 3.73
C LYS A 3 -13.07 9.22 3.37
N ILE A 4 -12.68 8.02 3.71
CA ILE A 4 -11.33 7.52 3.45
C ILE A 4 -11.40 6.22 2.66
N GLY A 5 -10.65 6.17 1.57
CA GLY A 5 -10.49 4.96 0.77
C GLY A 5 -9.11 4.34 0.95
N CYS A 6 -9.00 3.09 0.55
CA CYS A 6 -7.72 2.37 0.52
C CYS A 6 -7.52 1.72 -0.84
N VAL A 7 -6.34 1.92 -1.42
CA VAL A 7 -5.89 1.19 -2.60
C VAL A 7 -4.80 0.21 -2.14
N VAL A 8 -5.05 -1.08 -2.29
CA VAL A 8 -4.01 -2.10 -2.10
C VAL A 8 -3.34 -2.33 -3.45
N MET A 9 -2.06 -2.02 -3.54
CA MET A 9 -1.27 -2.15 -4.75
C MET A 9 -0.68 -3.56 -4.83
N ALA A 10 -1.33 -4.44 -5.58
CA ALA A 10 -0.96 -5.84 -5.74
C ALA A 10 -0.71 -6.18 -7.22
N ALA A 11 -0.05 -5.28 -7.93
CA ALA A 11 0.21 -5.36 -9.36
C ALA A 11 1.71 -5.44 -9.67
N GLY A 12 2.48 -6.09 -8.79
CA GLY A 12 3.93 -6.21 -8.95
C GLY A 12 4.33 -6.75 -10.32
N ASN A 13 5.38 -6.17 -10.90
CA ASN A 13 5.88 -6.56 -12.21
C ASN A 13 6.45 -7.99 -12.20
N ALA A 14 6.04 -8.81 -13.17
CA ALA A 14 6.51 -10.18 -13.37
C ALA A 14 8.04 -10.30 -13.51
N ARG A 15 8.72 -9.22 -13.89
CA ARG A 15 10.20 -9.19 -14.03
C ARG A 15 10.95 -9.32 -12.71
N ARG A 16 10.28 -9.04 -11.56
CA ARG A 16 10.91 -9.02 -10.22
C ARG A 16 10.38 -10.08 -9.29
N LEU A 17 9.82 -11.10 -9.57
CA LEU A 17 9.13 -12.08 -8.75
C LEU A 17 7.60 -12.05 -8.95
N GLY A 18 7.01 -10.92 -9.33
CA GLY A 18 5.61 -10.80 -9.71
C GLY A 18 4.63 -11.60 -8.86
N GLU A 19 3.84 -12.45 -9.54
CA GLU A 19 2.86 -13.32 -8.90
C GLU A 19 3.52 -14.29 -7.90
N LYS A 20 4.74 -14.79 -8.21
CA LYS A 20 5.45 -15.69 -7.31
C LYS A 20 5.79 -15.05 -5.98
N LYS A 21 6.14 -13.75 -5.99
CA LYS A 21 6.39 -13.01 -4.76
C LYS A 21 5.12 -12.90 -3.92
N LEU A 22 4.00 -12.54 -4.55
CA LEU A 22 2.74 -12.39 -3.84
C LEU A 22 2.24 -13.71 -3.25
N ALA A 23 2.48 -14.83 -3.95
CA ALA A 23 2.10 -16.16 -3.48
C ALA A 23 3.11 -16.76 -2.50
N ALA A 24 4.32 -16.21 -2.38
CA ALA A 24 5.35 -16.72 -1.48
C ALA A 24 4.87 -16.67 -0.02
N GLN A 25 5.21 -17.72 0.74
CA GLN A 25 4.75 -17.85 2.11
C GLN A 25 5.81 -17.49 3.13
N LEU A 26 5.35 -16.85 4.19
CA LEU A 26 6.11 -16.53 5.38
C LEU A 26 5.26 -16.96 6.59
N ARG A 27 5.74 -17.91 7.37
CA ARG A 27 4.99 -18.53 8.49
C ARG A 27 3.62 -19.08 8.06
N GLY A 28 3.58 -19.75 6.90
CA GLY A 28 2.37 -20.39 6.39
C GLY A 28 1.34 -19.45 5.76
N ARG A 29 1.64 -18.15 5.63
CA ARG A 29 0.75 -17.16 4.99
C ARG A 29 1.43 -16.50 3.82
N SER A 30 0.73 -16.39 2.70
CA SER A 30 1.28 -15.69 1.54
C SER A 30 1.45 -14.20 1.82
N LEU A 31 2.39 -13.55 1.10
CA LEU A 31 2.61 -12.12 1.23
C LEU A 31 1.36 -11.32 0.89
N ILE A 32 0.61 -11.75 -0.14
CA ILE A 32 -0.65 -11.08 -0.49
C ILE A 32 -1.70 -11.24 0.61
N LEU A 33 -1.82 -12.41 1.21
CA LEU A 33 -2.75 -12.61 2.31
C LEU A 33 -2.41 -11.70 3.49
N ARG A 34 -1.12 -11.60 3.83
CA ARG A 34 -0.64 -10.69 4.89
C ARG A 34 -0.98 -9.24 4.59
N ALA A 35 -0.81 -8.81 3.33
CA ALA A 35 -1.13 -7.44 2.92
C ALA A 35 -2.62 -7.15 3.09
N LEU A 36 -3.49 -8.08 2.69
CA LEU A 36 -4.93 -7.91 2.83
C LEU A 36 -5.37 -7.92 4.30
N GLU A 37 -4.77 -8.79 5.12
CA GLU A 37 -5.05 -8.84 6.56
C GLU A 37 -4.58 -7.58 7.30
N ALA A 38 -3.56 -6.89 6.79
CA ALA A 38 -3.05 -5.65 7.36
C ALA A 38 -3.91 -4.43 7.04
N VAL A 39 -4.99 -4.59 6.25
CA VAL A 39 -5.95 -3.52 5.99
C VAL A 39 -6.99 -3.47 7.10
N PRO A 40 -7.02 -2.39 7.91
CA PRO A 40 -8.08 -2.23 8.91
C PRO A 40 -9.37 -1.76 8.22
N ALA A 41 -10.11 -2.74 7.66
CA ALA A 41 -11.26 -2.47 6.78
C ALA A 41 -12.32 -1.58 7.43
N GLU A 42 -12.49 -1.67 8.76
CA GLU A 42 -13.45 -0.85 9.51
C GLU A 42 -13.11 0.64 9.54
N LYS A 43 -11.87 1.00 9.18
CA LYS A 43 -11.43 2.41 9.12
C LYS A 43 -11.70 3.05 7.78
N PHE A 44 -12.05 2.27 6.76
CA PHE A 44 -12.21 2.74 5.38
C PHE A 44 -13.66 2.65 4.93
N ASP A 45 -14.08 3.63 4.13
CA ASP A 45 -15.40 3.61 3.47
C ASP A 45 -15.40 2.67 2.27
N LYS A 46 -14.24 2.52 1.62
CA LYS A 46 -14.07 1.61 0.49
C LYS A 46 -12.62 1.14 0.40
N VAL A 47 -12.44 -0.14 0.08
CA VAL A 47 -11.13 -0.74 -0.18
C VAL A 47 -11.15 -1.32 -1.58
N VAL A 48 -10.16 -0.95 -2.41
CA VAL A 48 -9.99 -1.53 -3.74
C VAL A 48 -8.59 -2.17 -3.83
N VAL A 49 -8.52 -3.32 -4.50
CA VAL A 49 -7.27 -4.04 -4.74
C VAL A 49 -6.97 -3.98 -6.22
N VAL A 50 -5.86 -3.36 -6.60
CA VAL A 50 -5.46 -3.26 -8.00
C VAL A 50 -4.46 -4.36 -8.32
N THR A 51 -4.81 -5.22 -9.25
CA THR A 51 -4.00 -6.39 -9.62
C THR A 51 -4.34 -6.88 -11.02
N GLN A 52 -3.39 -7.57 -11.67
CA GLN A 52 -3.63 -8.32 -12.90
C GLN A 52 -3.78 -9.82 -12.64
N TYR A 53 -3.60 -10.29 -11.40
CA TYR A 53 -3.56 -11.70 -11.05
C TYR A 53 -4.93 -12.21 -10.60
N PRO A 54 -5.52 -13.22 -11.33
CA PRO A 54 -6.84 -13.75 -10.97
C PRO A 54 -6.93 -14.27 -9.53
N GLU A 55 -5.87 -14.91 -9.03
CA GLU A 55 -5.85 -15.43 -7.66
C GLU A 55 -5.93 -14.32 -6.61
N VAL A 56 -5.28 -13.18 -6.86
CA VAL A 56 -5.35 -12.02 -5.98
C VAL A 56 -6.76 -11.42 -6.01
N MET A 57 -7.40 -11.37 -7.19
CA MET A 57 -8.78 -10.92 -7.33
C MET A 57 -9.73 -11.81 -6.52
N ARG A 58 -9.52 -13.12 -6.56
CA ARG A 58 -10.31 -14.07 -5.79
C ARG A 58 -10.16 -13.84 -4.28
N LEU A 59 -8.92 -13.68 -3.80
CA LEU A 59 -8.65 -13.39 -2.40
C LEU A 59 -9.27 -12.07 -1.95
N ALA A 60 -9.17 -11.02 -2.77
CA ALA A 60 -9.80 -9.73 -2.47
C ALA A 60 -11.30 -9.90 -2.23
N GLY A 61 -11.96 -10.73 -3.05
CA GLY A 61 -13.37 -11.03 -2.90
C GLY A 61 -13.70 -11.70 -1.57
N GLU A 62 -12.83 -12.56 -1.06
CA GLU A 62 -13.00 -13.19 0.25
C GLU A 62 -12.97 -12.17 1.40
N PHE A 63 -12.25 -11.07 1.23
CA PHE A 63 -12.24 -9.96 2.18
C PHE A 63 -13.35 -8.94 1.94
N HIS A 64 -14.21 -9.16 0.93
CA HIS A 64 -15.23 -8.21 0.47
C HIS A 64 -14.64 -6.90 -0.03
N PHE A 65 -13.42 -6.94 -0.56
CA PHE A 65 -12.78 -5.82 -1.22
C PHE A 65 -13.05 -5.86 -2.71
N ALA A 66 -13.26 -4.69 -3.32
CA ALA A 66 -13.41 -4.60 -4.77
C ALA A 66 -12.06 -4.84 -5.45
N ALA A 67 -12.04 -5.67 -6.49
CA ALA A 67 -10.84 -5.88 -7.30
C ALA A 67 -10.93 -5.05 -8.58
N ILE A 68 -9.84 -4.38 -8.92
CA ILE A 68 -9.72 -3.60 -10.15
C ILE A 68 -8.56 -4.16 -10.96
N HIS A 69 -8.84 -4.51 -12.22
CA HIS A 69 -7.81 -5.05 -13.11
C HIS A 69 -6.79 -3.97 -13.48
N ASN A 70 -5.49 -4.31 -13.34
CA ASN A 70 -4.42 -3.46 -13.81
C ASN A 70 -4.15 -3.77 -15.30
N PRO A 71 -4.48 -2.86 -16.23
CA PRO A 71 -4.34 -3.13 -17.66
C PRO A 71 -2.90 -3.04 -18.17
N HIS A 72 -1.99 -2.46 -17.38
CA HIS A 72 -0.62 -2.17 -17.78
C HIS A 72 0.40 -2.65 -16.74
N PRO A 73 0.56 -3.97 -16.54
CA PRO A 73 1.43 -4.49 -15.48
C PRO A 73 2.91 -4.16 -15.66
N ASP A 74 3.33 -3.80 -16.88
CA ASP A 74 4.73 -3.49 -17.19
C ASP A 74 5.10 -2.01 -17.02
N TYR A 75 4.14 -1.15 -16.68
CA TYR A 75 4.36 0.30 -16.64
C TYR A 75 4.89 0.85 -15.32
N GLY A 76 5.03 0.02 -14.30
CA GLY A 76 5.61 0.44 -13.03
C GLY A 76 4.58 0.76 -11.95
N ILE A 77 5.06 1.29 -10.82
CA ILE A 77 4.25 1.44 -9.59
C ILE A 77 3.20 2.56 -9.64
N SER A 78 3.32 3.52 -10.54
CA SER A 78 2.31 4.57 -10.69
C SER A 78 1.02 4.07 -11.33
N HIS A 79 1.07 2.96 -12.05
CA HIS A 79 -0.08 2.41 -12.75
C HIS A 79 -1.16 1.79 -11.84
N PRO A 80 -0.85 1.18 -10.69
CA PRO A 80 -1.89 0.83 -9.71
C PRO A 80 -2.62 2.03 -9.12
N ILE A 81 -1.98 3.19 -9.06
CA ILE A 81 -2.60 4.45 -8.61
C ILE A 81 -3.63 4.91 -9.63
N GLU A 82 -3.28 4.88 -10.91
CA GLU A 82 -4.15 5.34 -12.00
C GLU A 82 -5.51 4.63 -12.03
N PRO A 83 -5.61 3.28 -12.03
CA PRO A 83 -6.91 2.62 -12.04
C PRO A 83 -7.60 2.61 -10.67
N GLY A 84 -6.86 2.64 -9.57
CA GLY A 84 -7.40 2.58 -8.22
C GLY A 84 -7.98 3.91 -7.73
N LEU A 85 -7.28 5.00 -7.96
CA LEU A 85 -7.66 6.31 -7.44
C LEU A 85 -9.00 6.84 -7.99
N PRO A 86 -9.31 6.73 -9.30
CA PRO A 86 -10.61 7.16 -9.80
C PRO A 86 -11.80 6.46 -9.16
N ALA A 87 -11.65 5.21 -8.74
CA ALA A 87 -12.69 4.48 -8.03
C ALA A 87 -12.97 5.05 -6.63
N LEU A 88 -12.06 5.87 -6.11
CA LEU A 88 -12.13 6.48 -4.77
C LEU A 88 -12.18 8.00 -4.82
N ARG A 89 -12.52 8.56 -5.98
CA ARG A 89 -12.53 10.02 -6.20
C ARG A 89 -13.45 10.78 -5.25
N ASP A 90 -14.45 10.11 -4.69
CA ASP A 90 -15.40 10.72 -3.74
C ASP A 90 -14.84 10.74 -2.31
N CYS A 91 -13.66 10.15 -2.09
CA CYS A 91 -13.04 10.14 -0.77
C CYS A 91 -12.29 11.45 -0.52
N ASP A 92 -12.23 11.84 0.74
CA ASP A 92 -11.48 13.01 1.20
C ASP A 92 -9.99 12.70 1.37
N GLY A 93 -9.66 11.42 1.51
CA GLY A 93 -8.30 10.91 1.58
C GLY A 93 -8.23 9.47 1.10
N VAL A 94 -7.06 9.07 0.59
CA VAL A 94 -6.81 7.71 0.14
C VAL A 94 -5.47 7.23 0.65
N LEU A 95 -5.48 6.05 1.27
CA LEU A 95 -4.28 5.35 1.69
C LEU A 95 -3.84 4.39 0.59
N PHE A 96 -2.55 4.43 0.25
CA PHE A 96 -1.94 3.49 -0.70
C PHE A 96 -1.12 2.48 0.06
N GLN A 97 -1.57 1.24 0.09
CA GLN A 97 -0.91 0.15 0.78
C GLN A 97 -0.17 -0.74 -0.21
N VAL A 98 1.10 -0.97 0.07
CA VAL A 98 1.96 -1.88 -0.71
C VAL A 98 1.76 -3.32 -0.26
N SER A 99 2.20 -4.27 -1.08
CA SER A 99 2.05 -5.71 -0.80
C SER A 99 3.38 -6.40 -0.47
N ASP A 100 4.45 -5.65 -0.32
CA ASP A 100 5.81 -6.16 -0.11
C ASP A 100 6.37 -5.91 1.30
N GLN A 101 5.53 -5.49 2.25
CA GLN A 101 5.91 -5.29 3.65
C GLN A 101 5.19 -6.33 4.53
N PRO A 102 5.72 -7.56 4.63
CA PRO A 102 5.00 -8.66 5.27
C PRO A 102 4.83 -8.53 6.78
N LEU A 103 5.63 -7.67 7.43
CA LEU A 103 5.56 -7.48 8.88
C LEU A 103 4.77 -6.22 9.28
N LEU A 104 4.16 -5.55 8.32
CA LEU A 104 3.28 -4.42 8.57
C LEU A 104 2.11 -4.83 9.45
N ARG A 105 1.87 -4.09 10.53
CA ARG A 105 0.80 -4.40 11.48
C ARG A 105 -0.47 -3.64 11.15
N ARG A 106 -1.59 -4.34 11.22
CA ARG A 106 -2.92 -3.77 11.01
C ARG A 106 -3.17 -2.59 11.95
N GLU A 107 -2.76 -2.72 13.21
CA GLU A 107 -2.92 -1.68 14.23
C GLU A 107 -2.16 -0.41 13.88
N SER A 108 -1.00 -0.52 13.26
CA SER A 108 -0.22 0.63 12.82
C SER A 108 -0.91 1.39 11.69
N VAL A 109 -1.52 0.65 10.74
CA VAL A 109 -2.30 1.27 9.66
C VAL A 109 -3.55 1.95 10.23
N ALA A 110 -4.23 1.30 11.18
CA ALA A 110 -5.40 1.90 11.84
C ALA A 110 -5.03 3.20 12.55
N GLU A 111 -3.91 3.22 13.26
CA GLU A 111 -3.40 4.41 13.95
C GLU A 111 -3.05 5.53 12.97
N LEU A 112 -2.47 5.18 11.82
CA LEU A 112 -2.18 6.15 10.76
C LEU A 112 -3.46 6.85 10.29
N VAL A 113 -4.51 6.07 10.04
CA VAL A 113 -5.82 6.62 9.62
C VAL A 113 -6.38 7.55 10.71
N ASP A 114 -6.33 7.13 11.97
CA ASP A 114 -6.81 7.94 13.08
C ASP A 114 -6.00 9.25 13.21
N ARG A 115 -4.68 9.19 13.03
CA ARG A 115 -3.82 10.36 13.02
C ARG A 115 -4.20 11.32 11.89
N TRP A 116 -4.42 10.80 10.68
CA TRP A 116 -4.83 11.63 9.56
C TRP A 116 -6.15 12.35 9.84
N ARG A 117 -7.09 11.71 10.51
CA ARG A 117 -8.37 12.35 10.87
C ARG A 117 -8.20 13.59 11.75
N THR A 118 -7.13 13.67 12.51
CA THR A 118 -6.81 14.85 13.33
C THR A 118 -6.08 15.93 12.53
N ARG A 119 -5.45 15.57 11.43
CA ARG A 119 -4.68 16.47 10.57
C ARG A 119 -4.96 16.17 9.10
N PRO A 120 -6.22 16.34 8.65
CA PRO A 120 -6.63 15.92 7.31
C PRO A 120 -6.03 16.73 6.15
N GLU A 121 -5.38 17.85 6.46
CA GLU A 121 -4.64 18.64 5.48
C GLU A 121 -3.25 18.07 5.18
N LYS A 122 -2.78 17.12 5.99
CA LYS A 122 -1.43 16.56 5.86
C LYS A 122 -1.41 15.26 5.06
N ILE A 123 -0.25 14.97 4.47
CA ILE A 123 0.07 13.61 4.02
C ILE A 123 0.60 12.88 5.25
N VAL A 124 0.02 11.75 5.61
CA VAL A 124 0.49 10.97 6.77
C VAL A 124 1.04 9.64 6.29
N ALA A 125 2.24 9.30 6.74
CA ALA A 125 2.92 8.06 6.38
C ALA A 125 3.51 7.40 7.60
N LEU A 126 3.68 6.08 7.54
CA LEU A 126 4.50 5.39 8.53
C LEU A 126 5.97 5.70 8.27
N GLY A 127 6.75 5.75 9.34
CA GLY A 127 8.19 5.99 9.25
C GLY A 127 8.92 5.42 10.45
N HIS A 128 10.24 5.51 10.42
CA HIS A 128 11.09 5.13 11.53
C HIS A 128 12.33 6.00 11.55
N GLY A 129 12.63 6.57 12.71
CA GLY A 129 13.82 7.41 12.87
C GLY A 129 13.88 8.60 11.92
N GLY A 130 12.72 9.19 11.58
CA GLY A 130 12.63 10.30 10.65
C GLY A 130 12.66 9.91 9.18
N VAL A 131 12.78 8.61 8.86
CA VAL A 131 12.80 8.10 7.49
C VAL A 131 11.41 7.56 7.13
N ARG A 132 10.85 8.08 6.03
CA ARG A 132 9.52 7.69 5.57
C ARG A 132 9.51 6.27 4.99
N GLY A 133 8.47 5.51 5.34
CA GLY A 133 8.13 4.23 4.73
C GLY A 133 6.74 4.25 4.12
N ASN A 134 6.13 3.10 4.02
CA ASN A 134 4.76 2.91 3.53
C ASN A 134 3.93 2.21 4.63
N PRO A 135 2.60 2.32 4.60
CA PRO A 135 1.77 3.06 3.65
C PRO A 135 1.75 4.56 3.87
N CYS A 136 1.17 5.27 2.89
CA CYS A 136 0.97 6.72 2.93
C CYS A 136 -0.50 7.04 2.64
N LEU A 137 -1.05 8.01 3.37
CA LEU A 137 -2.40 8.52 3.17
C LEU A 137 -2.32 9.95 2.65
N PHE A 138 -2.94 10.21 1.49
CA PHE A 138 -2.94 11.51 0.83
C PHE A 138 -4.32 12.15 0.90
N PRO A 139 -4.41 13.43 1.29
CA PRO A 139 -5.64 14.21 1.11
C PRO A 139 -6.03 14.36 -0.35
N ALA A 140 -7.32 14.55 -0.61
CA ALA A 140 -7.86 14.67 -1.98
C ALA A 140 -7.20 15.79 -2.81
N ARG A 141 -6.71 16.84 -2.18
CA ARG A 141 -6.05 17.94 -2.91
C ARG A 141 -4.80 17.49 -3.70
N PHE A 142 -4.23 16.34 -3.35
CA PHE A 142 -3.08 15.78 -4.06
C PHE A 142 -3.46 14.78 -5.15
N PHE A 143 -4.73 14.41 -5.29
CA PHE A 143 -5.14 13.43 -6.29
C PHE A 143 -4.79 13.84 -7.72
N PRO A 144 -4.96 15.11 -8.14
CA PRO A 144 -4.53 15.51 -9.48
C PRO A 144 -3.05 15.26 -9.75
N GLU A 145 -2.16 15.58 -8.80
CA GLU A 145 -0.73 15.31 -8.94
C GLU A 145 -0.42 13.82 -9.02
N LEU A 146 -1.09 13.01 -8.20
CA LEU A 146 -0.91 11.56 -8.20
C LEU A 146 -1.30 10.95 -9.54
N LEU A 147 -2.37 11.46 -10.17
CA LEU A 147 -2.83 10.99 -11.48
C LEU A 147 -1.93 11.44 -12.63
N GLU A 148 -1.13 12.47 -12.44
CA GLU A 148 -0.16 12.95 -13.44
C GLU A 148 1.13 12.13 -13.45
N LEU A 149 1.38 11.29 -12.43
CA LEU A 149 2.58 10.47 -12.34
C LEU A 149 2.63 9.42 -13.45
N ARG A 150 3.84 9.18 -13.96
CA ARG A 150 4.07 8.21 -15.03
C ARG A 150 5.18 7.24 -14.61
N GLU A 151 5.02 5.97 -15.01
CA GLU A 151 5.98 4.90 -14.78
C GLU A 151 6.39 4.79 -13.29
N ASP A 152 7.66 4.60 -12.99
CA ASP A 152 8.13 4.26 -11.65
C ASP A 152 8.15 5.41 -10.64
N HIS A 153 7.48 6.51 -10.90
CA HIS A 153 7.55 7.66 -9.99
C HIS A 153 6.74 7.53 -8.70
N GLY A 154 5.62 6.82 -8.71
CA GLY A 154 4.81 6.60 -7.51
C GLY A 154 4.48 7.86 -6.71
N GLY A 155 3.95 7.69 -5.50
CA GLY A 155 3.64 8.80 -4.59
C GLY A 155 4.86 9.54 -4.05
N ASN A 156 6.06 8.97 -4.20
CA ASN A 156 7.30 9.56 -3.71
C ASN A 156 7.56 10.95 -4.28
N THR A 157 7.25 11.15 -5.56
CA THR A 157 7.43 12.44 -6.23
C THR A 157 6.56 13.53 -5.61
N VAL A 158 5.31 13.21 -5.32
CA VAL A 158 4.39 14.14 -4.67
C VAL A 158 4.89 14.50 -3.28
N ILE A 159 5.32 13.51 -2.50
CA ILE A 159 5.84 13.74 -1.14
C ILE A 159 7.07 14.63 -1.16
N ARG A 160 8.00 14.41 -2.09
CA ARG A 160 9.21 15.24 -2.21
C ARG A 160 8.90 16.69 -2.51
N ARG A 161 7.85 16.95 -3.29
CA ARG A 161 7.40 18.31 -3.60
C ARG A 161 6.72 19.00 -2.43
N HIS A 162 6.22 18.22 -1.47
CA HIS A 162 5.38 18.70 -0.39
C HIS A 162 5.85 18.21 0.99
N GLU A 163 7.14 18.19 1.21
CA GLU A 163 7.72 17.70 2.48
C GLU A 163 7.21 18.45 3.72
N ALA A 164 6.90 19.74 3.56
CA ALA A 164 6.33 20.54 4.66
C ALA A 164 4.94 20.06 5.07
N ASP A 165 4.25 19.33 4.20
CA ASP A 165 2.92 18.78 4.45
C ASP A 165 2.95 17.33 4.94
N LEU A 166 4.14 16.74 5.08
CA LEU A 166 4.33 15.35 5.50
C LEU A 166 4.37 15.24 7.03
N LEU A 167 3.57 14.33 7.55
CA LEU A 167 3.58 13.93 8.96
C LEU A 167 3.92 12.45 9.05
N LEU A 168 4.93 12.10 9.83
CA LEU A 168 5.34 10.71 10.02
C LEU A 168 4.80 10.16 11.35
N LEU A 169 4.23 8.95 11.28
CA LEU A 169 3.89 8.16 12.44
C LEU A 169 4.99 7.12 12.64
N ASP A 170 5.73 7.23 13.76
CA ASP A 170 6.85 6.34 14.01
C ASP A 170 6.39 4.94 14.41
N VAL A 171 6.96 3.92 13.76
CA VAL A 171 6.72 2.50 14.04
C VAL A 171 8.05 1.76 14.08
N PRO A 172 8.10 0.53 14.64
CA PRO A 172 9.31 -0.28 14.58
C PRO A 172 9.79 -0.48 13.13
N ALA A 173 11.10 -0.39 12.91
CA ALA A 173 11.71 -0.50 11.58
C ALA A 173 11.31 -1.77 10.83
N GLU A 174 11.12 -2.88 11.55
CA GLU A 174 10.75 -4.17 10.97
C GLU A 174 9.42 -4.14 10.22
N GLU A 175 8.47 -3.29 10.64
CA GLU A 175 7.18 -3.16 9.95
C GLU A 175 7.33 -2.58 8.55
N LEU A 176 8.39 -1.81 8.32
CA LEU A 176 8.64 -1.11 7.05
C LEU A 176 9.56 -1.89 6.13
N ARG A 177 10.00 -3.07 6.55
CA ARG A 177 10.93 -3.91 5.78
C ARG A 177 10.28 -4.44 4.52
N ASP A 178 10.90 -4.13 3.37
CA ASP A 178 10.44 -4.55 2.05
C ASP A 178 11.00 -5.91 1.66
N VAL A 179 10.21 -6.69 0.92
CA VAL A 179 10.66 -7.90 0.25
C VAL A 179 10.61 -7.67 -1.26
N ASP A 180 11.71 -7.15 -1.82
CA ASP A 180 11.80 -6.81 -3.25
C ASP A 180 12.43 -7.91 -4.10
N THR A 181 13.21 -8.80 -3.47
CA THR A 181 13.97 -9.83 -4.17
C THR A 181 13.78 -11.19 -3.50
N ALA A 182 14.10 -12.27 -4.24
CA ALA A 182 14.12 -13.62 -3.68
C ALA A 182 15.10 -13.72 -2.50
N GLN A 183 16.24 -13.04 -2.58
CA GLN A 183 17.22 -13.01 -1.50
C GLN A 183 16.65 -12.37 -0.23
N ALA A 184 15.98 -11.23 -0.34
CA ALA A 184 15.36 -10.56 0.79
C ALA A 184 14.31 -11.45 1.46
N LEU A 185 13.54 -12.19 0.68
CA LEU A 185 12.55 -13.13 1.19
C LEU A 185 13.22 -14.29 1.95
N GLU A 186 14.30 -14.86 1.38
CA GLU A 186 15.03 -15.95 2.04
C GLU A 186 15.70 -15.50 3.33
N GLU A 187 16.26 -14.28 3.36
CA GLU A 187 16.83 -13.70 4.58
C GLU A 187 15.77 -13.56 5.68
N LEU A 188 14.58 -13.09 5.33
CA LEU A 188 13.49 -12.94 6.28
C LEU A 188 13.01 -14.29 6.81
N LYS A 189 12.89 -15.30 5.94
CA LYS A 189 12.55 -16.67 6.33
C LYS A 189 13.59 -17.26 7.28
N ALA A 190 14.87 -17.02 7.02
CA ALA A 190 15.95 -17.51 7.89
C ALA A 190 15.87 -16.90 9.30
N GLU A 191 15.54 -15.63 9.42
CA GLU A 191 15.36 -14.97 10.71
C GLU A 191 14.19 -15.57 11.52
N GLU A 192 13.17 -16.08 10.85
CA GLU A 192 12.02 -16.72 11.51
C GLU A 192 12.35 -18.07 12.13
N GLN A 193 13.40 -18.73 11.67
CA GLN A 193 13.79 -20.06 12.14
C GLN A 193 14.67 -20.04 13.40
N VAL A 194 14.98 -18.87 13.92
CA VAL A 194 15.82 -18.70 15.12
C VAL A 194 14.99 -18.57 16.39
#